data_a65a5d059974225cf79cf100a5db1e27
#
_entry.id   a65a5d059974225cf79cf100a5db1e27
#
_cell.length_a   1.000
_cell.length_b   1.000
_cell.length_c   1.000
_cell.angle_alpha   90.00
_cell.angle_beta   90.00
_cell.angle_gamma   90.00
#
_symmetry.space_group_name_H-M   'P 1'
#
loop_
_entity.id
_entity.type
_entity.pdbx_description
1 polymer ?
#
loop_
_entity_poly.entity_id
_entity_poly.type
_entity_poly.pdbx_seq_one_letter_code
_entity_poly.pdbx_strand_id
1 'polypeptide(L)'
;MKLMDIFKEVGLGAYVGKVNMNMNCPDTLLENTQDSITDTEEIINKYSDTDSIVKPIITPRFIPSCTSELLKGLGDLCLKYNIPIQSHLSEIYDEIEWVRSLEPESKFYGDAYNRYNLFGQTPTLMAHCVHCSQDEIDLMRENNVMAVHCPASNFNVGSGAMPIRKLIDNNIRL
;
A
#
# COMPACT_ATOMS: atom_id res chain seq x y z
N MET A 1 8.83 -8.58 15.97
CA MET A 1 8.17 -9.09 14.74
C MET A 1 8.31 -10.60 14.58
N LYS A 2 7.56 -11.34 15.37
CA LYS A 2 7.59 -12.83 15.34
C LYS A 2 7.36 -13.44 13.94
N LEU A 3 6.52 -12.82 13.10
CA LEU A 3 6.19 -13.35 11.79
C LEU A 3 7.43 -13.37 10.84
N MET A 4 8.21 -12.31 10.83
CA MET A 4 9.44 -12.26 10.00
C MET A 4 10.47 -13.31 10.46
N ASP A 5 10.59 -13.49 11.78
CA ASP A 5 11.51 -14.49 12.33
C ASP A 5 11.06 -15.92 11.94
N ILE A 6 9.76 -16.21 12.02
CA ILE A 6 9.20 -17.50 11.58
C ILE A 6 9.44 -17.74 10.10
N PHE A 7 9.20 -16.75 9.22
CA PHE A 7 9.47 -16.91 7.78
C PHE A 7 10.94 -17.19 7.51
N LYS A 8 11.88 -16.55 8.24
CA LYS A 8 13.30 -16.87 8.15
C LYS A 8 13.61 -18.31 8.58
N GLU A 9 13.05 -18.74 9.70
CA GLU A 9 13.27 -20.09 10.23
C GLU A 9 12.78 -21.19 9.29
N VAL A 10 11.63 -20.98 8.64
CA VAL A 10 11.07 -21.98 7.69
C VAL A 10 11.62 -21.83 6.27
N GLY A 11 12.49 -20.85 6.02
CA GLY A 11 13.08 -20.62 4.69
C GLY A 11 12.10 -20.08 3.65
N LEU A 12 11.05 -19.37 4.04
CA LEU A 12 10.04 -18.80 3.15
C LEU A 12 10.36 -17.32 2.84
N GLY A 13 10.55 -17.01 1.56
CA GLY A 13 10.72 -15.63 1.10
C GLY A 13 9.44 -14.81 1.30
N ALA A 14 9.57 -13.61 1.88
CA ALA A 14 8.41 -12.76 2.14
C ALA A 14 8.78 -11.28 2.23
N TYR A 15 7.82 -10.43 1.85
CA TYR A 15 7.79 -9.04 2.28
C TYR A 15 6.77 -8.90 3.42
N VAL A 16 7.20 -8.37 4.55
CA VAL A 16 6.36 -8.24 5.76
C VAL A 16 6.42 -6.82 6.28
N GLY A 17 5.25 -6.20 6.43
CA GLY A 17 5.11 -4.84 6.94
C GLY A 17 4.24 -4.77 8.19
N LYS A 18 4.50 -3.77 9.02
CA LYS A 18 3.55 -3.31 10.03
C LYS A 18 2.44 -2.55 9.31
N VAL A 19 1.19 -2.91 9.56
CA VAL A 19 0.05 -2.14 9.05
C VAL A 19 -0.03 -0.83 9.82
N ASN A 20 -0.03 0.29 9.10
CA ASN A 20 -0.11 1.63 9.66
C ASN A 20 -1.55 2.16 9.54
N MET A 21 -2.14 2.58 10.67
CA MET A 21 -3.46 3.22 10.71
C MET A 21 -3.63 4.05 11.97
N ASN A 22 -4.01 5.31 11.81
CA ASN A 22 -4.18 6.26 12.91
C ASN A 22 -5.47 7.07 12.83
N MET A 23 -6.40 6.65 11.96
CA MET A 23 -7.77 7.19 11.90
C MET A 23 -8.76 6.18 11.30
N ASN A 24 -10.05 6.41 11.51
CA ASN A 24 -11.15 5.61 10.93
C ASN A 24 -10.99 4.09 11.13
N CYS A 25 -10.54 3.69 12.31
CA CYS A 25 -10.37 2.29 12.70
C CYS A 25 -10.84 2.12 14.16
N PRO A 26 -11.09 0.88 14.62
CA PRO A 26 -11.42 0.62 16.02
C PRO A 26 -10.34 1.15 16.97
N ASP A 27 -10.73 1.68 18.12
CA ASP A 27 -9.83 2.27 19.13
C ASP A 27 -8.66 1.33 19.52
N THR A 28 -8.91 0.02 19.53
CA THR A 28 -7.90 -1.00 19.82
C THR A 28 -6.80 -1.15 18.76
N LEU A 29 -7.01 -0.57 17.57
CA LEU A 29 -6.10 -0.58 16.43
C LEU A 29 -5.60 0.81 16.08
N LEU A 30 -6.11 1.84 16.76
CA LEU A 30 -5.73 3.23 16.54
C LEU A 30 -4.33 3.49 17.07
N GLU A 31 -3.45 3.95 16.22
CA GLU A 31 -2.06 4.25 16.55
C GLU A 31 -1.83 5.75 16.74
N ASN A 32 -0.84 6.10 17.56
CA ASN A 32 -0.25 7.44 17.52
C ASN A 32 0.58 7.59 16.25
N THR A 33 0.50 8.73 15.59
CA THR A 33 1.20 8.98 14.31
C THR A 33 2.72 8.79 14.44
N GLN A 34 3.34 9.41 15.45
CA GLN A 34 4.78 9.35 15.62
C GLN A 34 5.25 7.93 16.01
N ASP A 35 4.51 7.25 16.87
CA ASP A 35 4.81 5.88 17.27
C ASP A 35 4.70 4.94 16.05
N SER A 36 3.67 5.09 15.23
CA SER A 36 3.50 4.30 14.01
C SER A 36 4.67 4.45 13.02
N ILE A 37 5.17 5.69 12.84
CA ILE A 37 6.34 5.97 12.00
C ILE A 37 7.61 5.37 12.63
N THR A 38 7.83 5.58 13.92
CA THR A 38 9.01 5.08 14.64
C THR A 38 9.08 3.55 14.62
N ASP A 39 7.97 2.87 14.93
CA ASP A 39 7.88 1.41 14.88
C ASP A 39 8.19 0.87 13.48
N THR A 40 7.69 1.56 12.44
CA THR A 40 7.97 1.18 11.04
C THR A 40 9.46 1.32 10.74
N GLU A 41 10.08 2.41 11.15
CA GLU A 41 11.52 2.65 10.97
C GLU A 41 12.38 1.63 11.74
N GLU A 42 12.00 1.26 12.96
CA GLU A 42 12.68 0.23 13.73
C GLU A 42 12.64 -1.14 13.04
N ILE A 43 11.49 -1.50 12.43
CA ILE A 43 11.36 -2.74 11.66
C ILE A 43 12.27 -2.70 10.43
N ILE A 44 12.29 -1.59 9.70
CA ILE A 44 13.16 -1.41 8.55
C ILE A 44 14.61 -1.60 8.96
N ASN A 45 15.07 -0.90 10.00
CA ASN A 45 16.45 -0.98 10.48
C ASN A 45 16.83 -2.39 10.94
N LYS A 46 15.92 -3.10 11.62
CA LYS A 46 16.16 -4.44 12.14
C LYS A 46 16.26 -5.51 11.03
N TYR A 47 15.51 -5.35 9.93
CA TYR A 47 15.38 -6.37 8.89
C TYR A 47 15.89 -5.92 7.52
N SER A 48 16.72 -4.87 7.46
CA SER A 48 17.28 -4.32 6.22
C SER A 48 18.45 -5.13 5.63
N ASP A 49 18.78 -6.30 6.20
CA ASP A 49 19.78 -7.19 5.64
C ASP A 49 19.43 -7.56 4.18
N THR A 50 20.30 -7.14 3.25
CA THR A 50 20.09 -7.29 1.81
C THR A 50 20.07 -8.74 1.35
N ASP A 51 20.76 -9.63 2.07
CA ASP A 51 20.87 -11.05 1.74
C ASP A 51 19.70 -11.87 2.31
N SER A 52 18.88 -11.25 3.16
CA SER A 52 17.69 -11.91 3.72
C SER A 52 16.61 -12.12 2.68
N ILE A 53 16.01 -13.34 2.67
CA ILE A 53 14.82 -13.65 1.87
C ILE A 53 13.53 -13.06 2.45
N VAL A 54 13.58 -12.56 3.69
CA VAL A 54 12.46 -11.86 4.36
C VAL A 54 12.82 -10.40 4.52
N LYS A 55 12.05 -9.54 3.89
CA LYS A 55 12.34 -8.10 3.78
C LYS A 55 11.20 -7.26 4.33
N PRO A 56 11.49 -6.07 4.86
CA PRO A 56 10.45 -5.13 5.26
C PRO A 56 9.74 -4.53 4.04
N ILE A 57 8.47 -4.15 4.24
CA ILE A 57 7.66 -3.40 3.29
C ILE A 57 6.81 -2.39 4.04
N ILE A 58 6.73 -1.15 3.56
CA ILE A 58 5.88 -0.11 4.15
C ILE A 58 4.42 -0.41 3.81
N THR A 59 3.55 -0.39 4.82
CA THR A 59 2.18 -0.86 4.67
C THR A 59 1.16 0.12 5.28
N PRO A 60 0.95 1.32 4.70
CA PRO A 60 -0.27 2.06 5.04
C PRO A 60 -1.46 1.18 4.70
N ARG A 61 -2.41 1.02 5.63
CA ARG A 61 -3.55 0.15 5.36
C ARG A 61 -4.27 0.58 4.08
N PHE A 62 -4.69 1.84 4.03
CA PHE A 62 -5.22 2.54 2.85
C PHE A 62 -5.40 4.03 3.20
N ILE A 63 -5.64 4.89 2.24
CA ILE A 63 -5.78 6.34 2.47
C ILE A 63 -6.78 6.68 3.61
N PRO A 64 -8.00 6.11 3.64
CA PRO A 64 -8.96 6.47 4.68
C PRO A 64 -8.58 6.11 6.13
N SER A 65 -7.58 5.24 6.32
CA SER A 65 -7.10 4.86 7.67
C SER A 65 -5.86 5.63 8.11
N CYS A 66 -5.34 6.53 7.31
CA CYS A 66 -4.07 7.22 7.56
C CYS A 66 -4.24 8.72 7.42
N THR A 67 -3.85 9.49 8.44
CA THR A 67 -3.78 10.94 8.30
C THR A 67 -2.70 11.35 7.30
N SER A 68 -2.83 12.53 6.71
CA SER A 68 -1.83 13.10 5.81
C SER A 68 -0.43 13.16 6.43
N GLU A 69 -0.34 13.41 7.74
CA GLU A 69 0.92 13.40 8.50
C GLU A 69 1.54 12.00 8.52
N LEU A 70 0.74 10.96 8.78
CA LEU A 70 1.23 9.57 8.76
C LEU A 70 1.68 9.18 7.35
N LEU A 71 0.87 9.45 6.33
CA LEU A 71 1.21 9.15 4.92
C LEU A 71 2.51 9.82 4.51
N LYS A 72 2.68 11.10 4.88
CA LYS A 72 3.93 11.83 4.61
C LYS A 72 5.13 11.19 5.31
N GLY A 73 5.02 10.86 6.60
CA GLY A 73 6.10 10.21 7.33
C GLY A 73 6.49 8.85 6.73
N LEU A 74 5.52 8.05 6.28
CA LEU A 74 5.77 6.78 5.60
C LEU A 74 6.44 6.98 4.24
N GLY A 75 6.04 8.00 3.48
CA GLY A 75 6.70 8.38 2.23
C GLY A 75 8.14 8.83 2.43
N ASP A 76 8.42 9.61 3.49
CA ASP A 76 9.77 10.01 3.85
C ASP A 76 10.64 8.78 4.20
N LEU A 77 10.11 7.78 4.92
CA LEU A 77 10.81 6.51 5.18
C LEU A 77 11.04 5.70 3.90
N CYS A 78 10.04 5.65 3.01
CA CYS A 78 10.14 5.01 1.71
C CYS A 78 11.36 5.54 0.93
N LEU A 79 11.46 6.86 0.79
CA LEU A 79 12.56 7.50 0.07
C LEU A 79 13.91 7.33 0.79
N LYS A 80 13.93 7.49 2.13
CA LYS A 80 15.14 7.40 2.95
C LYS A 80 15.81 6.03 2.86
N TYR A 81 15.02 4.96 2.90
CA TYR A 81 15.51 3.58 2.98
C TYR A 81 15.34 2.79 1.69
N ASN A 82 14.75 3.37 0.65
CA ASN A 82 14.41 2.70 -0.60
C ASN A 82 13.61 1.40 -0.38
N ILE A 83 12.58 1.45 0.48
CA ILE A 83 11.76 0.31 0.89
C ILE A 83 10.52 0.19 -0.01
N PRO A 84 10.16 -1.01 -0.47
CA PRO A 84 8.93 -1.22 -1.23
C PRO A 84 7.68 -0.92 -0.41
N ILE A 85 6.57 -0.71 -1.11
CA ILE A 85 5.28 -0.31 -0.55
C ILE A 85 4.20 -1.32 -0.95
N GLN A 86 3.25 -1.57 -0.06
CA GLN A 86 2.00 -2.23 -0.39
C GLN A 86 0.81 -1.51 0.25
N SER A 87 -0.30 -1.46 -0.46
CA SER A 87 -1.56 -0.91 0.06
C SER A 87 -2.76 -1.41 -0.77
N HIS A 88 -3.94 -0.79 -0.61
CA HIS A 88 -5.17 -1.08 -1.33
C HIS A 88 -5.50 0.06 -2.29
N LEU A 89 -6.08 -0.25 -3.45
CA LEU A 89 -6.40 0.74 -4.47
C LEU A 89 -7.72 0.43 -5.15
N SER A 90 -8.63 1.40 -5.12
CA SER A 90 -9.86 1.42 -5.93
C SER A 90 -10.64 0.09 -5.86
N GLU A 91 -10.88 -0.41 -4.62
CA GLU A 91 -11.57 -1.67 -4.39
C GLU A 91 -13.08 -1.54 -4.63
N ILE A 92 -13.73 -0.50 -4.04
CA ILE A 92 -15.16 -0.22 -4.20
C ILE A 92 -15.40 1.27 -4.45
N TYR A 93 -16.52 1.60 -5.08
CA TYR A 93 -16.86 3.00 -5.41
C TYR A 93 -17.01 3.89 -4.17
N ASP A 94 -17.63 3.41 -3.10
CA ASP A 94 -17.78 4.18 -1.86
C ASP A 94 -16.44 4.56 -1.24
N GLU A 95 -15.46 3.67 -1.32
CA GLU A 95 -14.08 3.95 -0.88
C GLU A 95 -13.43 5.04 -1.74
N ILE A 96 -13.60 4.98 -3.06
CA ILE A 96 -13.06 6.00 -3.98
C ILE A 96 -13.64 7.37 -3.67
N GLU A 97 -14.96 7.47 -3.46
CA GLU A 97 -15.60 8.73 -3.09
C GLU A 97 -15.19 9.20 -1.69
N TRP A 98 -14.95 8.28 -0.77
CA TRP A 98 -14.41 8.60 0.55
C TRP A 98 -13.01 9.20 0.46
N VAL A 99 -12.11 8.58 -0.32
CA VAL A 99 -10.77 9.13 -0.59
C VAL A 99 -10.87 10.51 -1.22
N ARG A 100 -11.75 10.71 -2.21
CA ARG A 100 -11.97 12.03 -2.82
C ARG A 100 -12.37 13.10 -1.79
N SER A 101 -13.15 12.73 -0.78
CA SER A 101 -13.57 13.65 0.30
C SER A 101 -12.42 13.98 1.27
N LEU A 102 -11.51 13.04 1.52
CA LEU A 102 -10.37 13.20 2.43
C LEU A 102 -9.19 13.92 1.76
N GLU A 103 -8.98 13.67 0.46
CA GLU A 103 -7.87 14.21 -0.33
C GLU A 103 -8.39 15.01 -1.55
N PRO A 104 -9.09 16.14 -1.31
CA PRO A 104 -9.77 16.89 -2.38
C PRO A 104 -8.83 17.50 -3.42
N GLU A 105 -7.55 17.62 -3.13
CA GLU A 105 -6.54 18.09 -4.07
C GLU A 105 -6.02 16.98 -4.99
N SER A 106 -6.35 15.72 -4.73
CA SER A 106 -5.97 14.59 -5.57
C SER A 106 -6.95 14.43 -6.71
N LYS A 107 -6.44 14.11 -7.89
CA LYS A 107 -7.26 13.94 -9.08
C LYS A 107 -8.06 12.64 -9.07
N PHE A 108 -7.48 11.59 -8.47
CA PHE A 108 -8.05 10.25 -8.31
C PHE A 108 -7.32 9.53 -7.18
N TYR A 109 -7.74 8.33 -6.81
CA TYR A 109 -7.25 7.63 -5.62
C TYR A 109 -5.73 7.37 -5.64
N GLY A 110 -5.17 6.84 -6.75
CA GLY A 110 -3.73 6.61 -6.87
C GLY A 110 -2.90 7.90 -6.80
N ASP A 111 -3.46 9.03 -7.24
CA ASP A 111 -2.82 10.35 -7.11
C ASP A 111 -2.70 10.78 -5.63
N ALA A 112 -3.64 10.38 -4.77
CA ALA A 112 -3.53 10.61 -3.32
C ALA A 112 -2.26 9.96 -2.74
N TYR A 113 -1.97 8.70 -3.07
CA TYR A 113 -0.71 8.06 -2.69
C TYR A 113 0.52 8.73 -3.31
N ASN A 114 0.42 9.09 -4.60
CA ASN A 114 1.54 9.69 -5.33
C ASN A 114 2.01 11.01 -4.70
N ARG A 115 1.09 11.82 -4.20
CA ARG A 115 1.38 13.08 -3.48
C ARG A 115 2.22 12.88 -2.21
N TYR A 116 2.17 11.70 -1.61
CA TYR A 116 2.94 11.32 -0.42
C TYR A 116 4.17 10.47 -0.74
N ASN A 117 4.59 10.35 -2.00
CA ASN A 117 5.69 9.48 -2.44
C ASN A 117 5.45 7.99 -2.13
N LEU A 118 4.21 7.55 -2.18
CA LEU A 118 3.80 6.17 -1.89
C LEU A 118 3.27 5.44 -3.13
N PHE A 119 3.65 5.90 -4.35
CA PHE A 119 3.10 5.35 -5.60
C PHE A 119 4.16 5.27 -6.71
N GLY A 120 5.08 4.32 -6.58
CA GLY A 120 6.05 3.98 -7.63
C GLY A 120 7.43 4.63 -7.49
N GLN A 121 7.69 5.44 -6.47
CA GLN A 121 9.04 5.93 -6.15
C GLN A 121 9.97 4.77 -5.75
N THR A 122 9.41 3.72 -5.19
CA THR A 122 10.03 2.42 -4.95
C THR A 122 9.07 1.33 -5.46
N PRO A 123 9.47 0.04 -5.54
CA PRO A 123 8.56 -1.02 -5.94
C PRO A 123 7.26 -0.98 -5.13
N THR A 124 6.13 -0.85 -5.81
CA THR A 124 4.82 -0.62 -5.18
C THR A 124 3.81 -1.66 -5.66
N LEU A 125 3.11 -2.28 -4.69
CA LEU A 125 2.06 -3.25 -4.92
C LEU A 125 0.73 -2.70 -4.43
N MET A 126 -0.26 -2.64 -5.31
CA MET A 126 -1.61 -2.16 -4.99
C MET A 126 -2.63 -3.29 -5.13
N ALA A 127 -3.25 -3.65 -4.01
CA ALA A 127 -4.26 -4.69 -3.96
C ALA A 127 -5.58 -4.22 -4.56
N HIS A 128 -6.36 -5.16 -5.06
CA HIS A 128 -7.71 -5.04 -5.62
C HIS A 128 -7.76 -4.44 -7.03
N CYS A 129 -7.50 -3.16 -7.22
CA CYS A 129 -7.52 -2.45 -8.51
C CYS A 129 -8.78 -2.76 -9.36
N VAL A 130 -9.96 -2.86 -8.71
CA VAL A 130 -11.22 -3.29 -9.37
C VAL A 130 -11.79 -2.17 -10.22
N HIS A 131 -11.81 -0.94 -9.70
CA HIS A 131 -12.48 0.22 -10.30
C HIS A 131 -11.50 1.32 -10.72
N CYS A 132 -10.25 0.96 -11.07
CA CYS A 132 -9.28 1.94 -11.55
C CYS A 132 -9.75 2.68 -12.80
N SER A 133 -9.71 4.02 -12.75
CA SER A 133 -9.92 4.86 -13.91
C SER A 133 -8.80 4.68 -14.94
N GLN A 134 -8.95 5.24 -16.14
CA GLN A 134 -7.86 5.19 -17.13
C GLN A 134 -6.67 6.04 -16.69
N ASP A 135 -6.91 7.22 -16.12
CA ASP A 135 -5.85 8.10 -15.62
C ASP A 135 -5.05 7.42 -14.48
N GLU A 136 -5.73 6.63 -13.65
CA GLU A 136 -5.09 5.85 -12.58
C GLU A 136 -4.22 4.72 -13.15
N ILE A 137 -4.71 4.01 -14.17
CA ILE A 137 -3.95 2.97 -14.88
C ILE A 137 -2.74 3.59 -15.60
N ASP A 138 -2.89 4.77 -16.18
CA ASP A 138 -1.78 5.48 -16.83
C ASP A 138 -0.71 5.87 -15.81
N LEU A 139 -1.10 6.40 -14.65
CA LEU A 139 -0.17 6.69 -13.55
C LEU A 139 0.51 5.43 -13.01
N MET A 140 -0.22 4.32 -12.86
CA MET A 140 0.36 3.02 -12.48
C MET A 140 1.43 2.58 -13.47
N ARG A 141 1.16 2.69 -14.77
CA ARG A 141 2.11 2.32 -15.84
C ARG A 141 3.36 3.20 -15.78
N GLU A 142 3.20 4.51 -15.70
CA GLU A 142 4.30 5.49 -15.66
C GLU A 142 5.23 5.26 -14.47
N ASN A 143 4.65 4.90 -13.32
CA ASN A 143 5.37 4.67 -12.07
C ASN A 143 5.74 3.20 -11.82
N ASN A 144 5.49 2.29 -12.78
CA ASN A 144 5.72 0.83 -12.62
C ASN A 144 5.04 0.21 -11.39
N VAL A 145 3.88 0.71 -10.99
CA VAL A 145 3.07 0.14 -9.90
C VAL A 145 2.47 -1.18 -10.35
N MET A 146 2.56 -2.20 -9.50
CA MET A 146 1.99 -3.53 -9.76
C MET A 146 0.60 -3.66 -9.14
N ALA A 147 -0.32 -4.29 -9.86
CA ALA A 147 -1.63 -4.64 -9.32
C ALA A 147 -1.59 -6.04 -8.69
N VAL A 148 -2.26 -6.23 -7.56
CA VAL A 148 -2.39 -7.52 -6.89
C VAL A 148 -3.83 -7.99 -6.97
N HIS A 149 -4.06 -9.12 -7.64
CA HIS A 149 -5.39 -9.70 -7.81
C HIS A 149 -5.86 -10.41 -6.55
N CYS A 150 -7.00 -9.97 -6.00
CA CYS A 150 -7.58 -10.48 -4.75
C CYS A 150 -8.99 -11.07 -5.00
N PRO A 151 -9.17 -12.11 -5.86
CA PRO A 151 -10.50 -12.53 -6.30
C PRO A 151 -11.40 -12.99 -5.16
N ALA A 152 -10.88 -13.79 -4.23
CA ALA A 152 -11.66 -14.28 -3.09
C ALA A 152 -12.18 -13.15 -2.21
N SER A 153 -11.35 -12.15 -1.91
CA SER A 153 -11.76 -10.96 -1.16
C SER A 153 -12.80 -10.16 -1.93
N ASN A 154 -12.50 -9.81 -3.18
CA ASN A 154 -13.36 -8.97 -4.01
C ASN A 154 -14.78 -9.54 -4.16
N PHE A 155 -14.91 -10.86 -4.35
CA PHE A 155 -16.21 -11.50 -4.46
C PHE A 155 -16.92 -11.62 -3.10
N ASN A 156 -16.19 -11.88 -2.01
CA ASN A 156 -16.78 -11.97 -0.67
C ASN A 156 -17.40 -10.66 -0.18
N VAL A 157 -16.77 -9.53 -0.48
CA VAL A 157 -17.26 -8.21 -0.07
C VAL A 157 -18.08 -7.51 -1.17
N GLY A 158 -18.22 -8.14 -2.34
CA GLY A 158 -19.02 -7.59 -3.43
C GLY A 158 -18.35 -6.47 -4.23
N SER A 159 -17.02 -6.32 -4.14
CA SER A 159 -16.27 -5.29 -4.89
C SER A 159 -16.36 -5.47 -6.41
N GLY A 160 -16.44 -6.73 -6.88
CA GLY A 160 -16.45 -7.06 -8.31
C GLY A 160 -15.17 -7.75 -8.78
N ALA A 161 -15.01 -7.86 -10.08
CA ALA A 161 -13.84 -8.50 -10.69
C ALA A 161 -12.81 -7.46 -11.13
N MET A 162 -11.54 -7.66 -10.75
CA MET A 162 -10.44 -6.85 -11.30
C MET A 162 -10.38 -6.99 -12.83
N PRO A 163 -10.28 -5.90 -13.60
CA PRO A 163 -10.28 -5.95 -15.05
C PRO A 163 -8.90 -6.37 -15.60
N ILE A 164 -8.51 -7.64 -15.34
CA ILE A 164 -7.18 -8.21 -15.63
C ILE A 164 -6.73 -7.93 -17.06
N ARG A 165 -7.61 -8.20 -18.06
CA ARG A 165 -7.27 -7.98 -19.47
C ARG A 165 -6.93 -6.53 -19.76
N LYS A 166 -7.75 -5.58 -19.25
CA LYS A 166 -7.51 -4.15 -19.39
C LYS A 166 -6.15 -3.74 -18.79
N LEU A 167 -5.82 -4.27 -17.60
CA LEU A 167 -4.55 -3.96 -16.94
C LEU A 167 -3.35 -4.50 -17.74
N ILE A 168 -3.40 -5.74 -18.20
CA ILE A 168 -2.35 -6.35 -19.03
C ILE A 168 -2.17 -5.58 -20.35
N ASP A 169 -3.26 -5.25 -21.04
CA ASP A 169 -3.24 -4.52 -22.32
C ASP A 169 -2.64 -3.09 -22.15
N ASN A 170 -2.68 -2.55 -20.94
CA ASN A 170 -2.03 -1.29 -20.55
C ASN A 170 -0.62 -1.48 -19.93
N ASN A 171 -0.02 -2.67 -20.06
CA ASN A 171 1.32 -3.01 -19.53
C ASN A 171 1.45 -2.90 -18.01
N ILE A 172 0.36 -3.08 -17.26
CA ILE A 172 0.43 -3.21 -15.80
C ILE A 172 0.86 -4.63 -15.45
N ARG A 173 1.85 -4.75 -14.55
CA ARG A 173 2.26 -6.05 -13.99
C ARG A 173 1.23 -6.50 -12.95
N LEU A 174 1.01 -7.83 -12.92
CA LEU A 174 0.10 -8.50 -11.98
C LEU A 174 0.90 -9.46 -11.10
#